data_c935e0001636f70804aa8f1c8fa1e144
#
_entry.id   c935e0001636f70804aa8f1c8fa1e144
#
_cell.length_a   1.000
_cell.length_b   1.000
_cell.length_c   1.000
_cell.angle_alpha   90.00
_cell.angle_beta   90.00
_cell.angle_gamma   90.00
#
_symmetry.space_group_name_H-M   'P 1'
#
loop_
_entity.id
_entity.type
_entity.pdbx_description
1 polymer ?
#
loop_
_entity_poly.entity_id
_entity_poly.type
_entity_poly.pdbx_seq_one_letter_code
_entity_poly.pdbx_strand_id
1 'polypeptide(L)'
;LGDVYKRQALTLAILMVLAGFGYKISAVPFHFWTPDVYEGSPTTITAYLSVAPKAAGLALLIRFFNQVFGDGSAISSEFWLAVNDIPWPQLMAVLSAATMTVGNLVAIQQNSVKRMLAYSSIAHAGYMMMALPLMSQSGIYGIMMYVFVYLFMNLGAFFVLIYVQSEFGGETFDDFNNLGWKMPFIGAVMTLFMVALTGLPPTAGFIGKFYIFAAVIEAGSEYYWLAFVGVINSVVSLYYYIRVVKHMYLVGDRSESIGMPSSKLVTLLLVVLAIPTFIFGWYFGPVTDWIGQSFVIFQGM
;
A
#
# COMPACT_ATOMS: atom_id res chain seq x y z
N LEU A 1 -20.96 -25.44 -29.36
CA LEU A 1 -21.86 -24.84 -28.31
C LEU A 1 -21.35 -25.13 -26.90
N GLY A 2 -20.92 -26.39 -26.59
CA GLY A 2 -20.44 -26.75 -25.24
C GLY A 2 -19.23 -25.95 -24.76
N ASP A 3 -18.30 -25.61 -25.61
CA ASP A 3 -17.09 -24.84 -25.24
C ASP A 3 -17.39 -23.36 -24.99
N VAL A 4 -18.36 -22.79 -25.69
CA VAL A 4 -18.81 -21.39 -25.44
C VAL A 4 -19.42 -21.26 -24.04
N TYR A 5 -20.31 -22.19 -23.66
CA TYR A 5 -20.91 -22.19 -22.31
C TYR A 5 -19.88 -22.43 -21.20
N LYS A 6 -18.90 -23.30 -21.42
CA LYS A 6 -17.81 -23.51 -20.46
C LYS A 6 -16.97 -22.25 -20.26
N ARG A 7 -16.61 -21.55 -21.34
CA ARG A 7 -15.87 -20.29 -21.27
C ARG A 7 -16.67 -19.19 -20.55
N GLN A 8 -17.97 -19.07 -20.84
CA GLN A 8 -18.84 -18.11 -20.15
C GLN A 8 -18.93 -18.39 -18.64
N ALA A 9 -19.14 -19.66 -18.26
CA ALA A 9 -19.20 -20.06 -16.87
C ALA A 9 -17.86 -19.80 -16.14
N LEU A 10 -16.73 -20.10 -16.79
CA LEU A 10 -15.40 -19.83 -16.25
C LEU A 10 -15.15 -18.33 -16.08
N THR A 11 -15.49 -17.52 -17.08
CA THR A 11 -15.37 -16.07 -17.00
C THR A 11 -16.19 -15.48 -15.84
N LEU A 12 -17.44 -15.94 -15.68
CA LEU A 12 -18.29 -15.51 -14.57
C LEU A 12 -17.69 -15.92 -13.21
N ALA A 13 -17.19 -17.14 -13.09
CA ALA A 13 -16.55 -17.63 -11.85
C ALA A 13 -15.32 -16.79 -11.49
N ILE A 14 -14.47 -16.44 -12.46
CA ILE A 14 -13.31 -15.57 -12.27
C ILE A 14 -13.73 -14.17 -11.81
N LEU A 15 -14.73 -13.57 -12.44
CA LEU A 15 -15.23 -12.26 -12.04
C LEU A 15 -15.77 -12.26 -10.61
N MET A 16 -16.48 -13.32 -10.20
CA MET A 16 -16.99 -13.46 -8.83
C MET A 16 -15.83 -13.60 -7.81
N VAL A 17 -14.83 -14.39 -8.15
CA VAL A 17 -13.63 -14.56 -7.30
C VAL A 17 -12.86 -13.24 -7.20
N LEU A 18 -12.65 -12.55 -8.32
CA LEU A 18 -12.01 -11.23 -8.34
C LEU A 18 -12.79 -10.19 -7.53
N ALA A 19 -14.13 -10.25 -7.55
CA ALA A 19 -14.95 -9.37 -6.71
C ALA A 19 -14.70 -9.63 -5.22
N GLY A 20 -14.62 -10.89 -4.79
CA GLY A 20 -14.31 -11.25 -3.41
C GLY A 20 -12.92 -10.79 -2.96
N PHE A 21 -11.89 -11.04 -3.78
CA PHE A 21 -10.54 -10.55 -3.51
C PHE A 21 -10.47 -9.02 -3.56
N GLY A 22 -11.10 -8.40 -4.58
CA GLY A 22 -11.14 -6.96 -4.75
C GLY A 22 -11.80 -6.27 -3.55
N TYR A 23 -12.87 -6.83 -3.02
CA TYR A 23 -13.48 -6.37 -1.78
C TYR A 23 -12.49 -6.46 -0.61
N LYS A 24 -11.81 -7.60 -0.43
CA LYS A 24 -10.88 -7.82 0.69
C LYS A 24 -9.67 -6.88 0.68
N ILE A 25 -9.07 -6.63 -0.48
CA ILE A 25 -7.91 -5.73 -0.63
C ILE A 25 -8.31 -4.27 -0.90
N SER A 26 -9.60 -3.99 -1.02
CA SER A 26 -10.15 -2.66 -1.33
C SER A 26 -9.79 -2.18 -2.74
N ALA A 27 -9.75 -3.08 -3.72
CA ALA A 27 -9.52 -2.71 -5.11
C ALA A 27 -10.77 -2.10 -5.77
N VAL A 28 -10.58 -1.14 -6.66
CA VAL A 28 -11.65 -0.58 -7.49
C VAL A 28 -12.18 -1.66 -8.43
N PRO A 29 -13.53 -1.84 -8.56
CA PRO A 29 -14.61 -0.99 -8.02
C PRO A 29 -15.10 -1.38 -6.60
N PHE A 30 -14.55 -2.39 -5.95
CA PHE A 30 -15.04 -2.96 -4.70
C PHE A 30 -14.52 -2.24 -3.43
N HIS A 31 -14.04 -1.01 -3.55
CA HIS A 31 -13.36 -0.25 -2.49
C HIS A 31 -14.28 0.60 -1.61
N PHE A 32 -15.55 0.80 -1.97
CA PHE A 32 -16.46 1.79 -1.35
C PHE A 32 -16.64 1.64 0.16
N TRP A 33 -16.56 0.42 0.67
CA TRP A 33 -16.71 0.14 2.09
C TRP A 33 -15.55 0.69 2.95
N THR A 34 -14.34 0.78 2.36
CA THR A 34 -13.10 1.03 3.11
C THR A 34 -13.07 2.41 3.76
N PRO A 35 -13.37 3.53 3.08
CA PRO A 35 -13.32 4.84 3.71
C PRO A 35 -14.32 4.99 4.84
N ASP A 36 -15.54 4.49 4.68
CA ASP A 36 -16.62 4.63 5.65
C ASP A 36 -16.39 3.73 6.88
N VAL A 37 -15.95 2.49 6.68
CA VAL A 37 -15.56 1.59 7.78
C VAL A 37 -14.34 2.13 8.53
N TYR A 38 -13.34 2.67 7.82
CA TYR A 38 -12.15 3.22 8.48
C TYR A 38 -12.49 4.47 9.30
N GLU A 39 -13.35 5.34 8.80
CA GLU A 39 -13.80 6.53 9.52
C GLU A 39 -14.65 6.16 10.75
N GLY A 40 -15.60 5.25 10.60
CA GLY A 40 -16.52 4.86 11.66
C GLY A 40 -15.95 3.93 12.73
N SER A 41 -14.84 3.23 12.45
CA SER A 41 -14.24 2.31 13.43
C SER A 41 -13.21 3.02 14.34
N PRO A 42 -12.95 2.48 15.55
CA PRO A 42 -11.83 2.95 16.36
C PRO A 42 -10.52 2.94 15.57
N THR A 43 -9.70 3.98 15.70
CA THR A 43 -8.51 4.15 14.84
C THR A 43 -7.48 3.04 15.00
N THR A 44 -7.45 2.36 16.15
CA THR A 44 -6.64 1.15 16.36
C THR A 44 -7.09 -0.01 15.46
N ILE A 45 -8.39 -0.20 15.30
CA ILE A 45 -8.96 -1.21 14.38
C ILE A 45 -8.70 -0.80 12.93
N THR A 46 -8.84 0.49 12.60
CA THR A 46 -8.50 1.02 11.28
C THR A 46 -7.04 0.75 10.92
N ALA A 47 -6.10 0.98 11.84
CA ALA A 47 -4.69 0.69 11.65
C ALA A 47 -4.45 -0.79 11.30
N TYR A 48 -5.07 -1.72 12.04
CA TYR A 48 -5.01 -3.14 11.76
C TYR A 48 -5.60 -3.49 10.38
N LEU A 49 -6.82 -2.99 10.09
CA LEU A 49 -7.51 -3.27 8.82
C LEU A 49 -6.76 -2.74 7.60
N SER A 50 -5.99 -1.68 7.76
CA SER A 50 -5.24 -1.06 6.66
C SER A 50 -4.04 -1.88 6.19
N VAL A 51 -3.52 -2.81 6.99
CA VAL A 51 -2.32 -3.60 6.70
C VAL A 51 -2.62 -5.09 6.65
N ALA A 52 -3.01 -5.71 7.76
CA ALA A 52 -3.03 -7.15 7.89
C ALA A 52 -4.02 -7.86 6.94
N PRO A 53 -5.29 -7.44 6.80
CA PRO A 53 -6.22 -8.08 5.87
C PRO A 53 -5.81 -7.90 4.40
N LYS A 54 -5.15 -6.77 4.06
CA LYS A 54 -4.67 -6.53 2.69
C LYS A 54 -3.48 -7.42 2.35
N ALA A 55 -2.52 -7.54 3.28
CA ALA A 55 -1.39 -8.45 3.13
C ALA A 55 -1.86 -9.90 2.94
N ALA A 56 -2.79 -10.37 3.78
CA ALA A 56 -3.38 -11.69 3.66
C ALA A 56 -4.16 -11.88 2.34
N GLY A 57 -4.93 -10.85 1.94
CA GLY A 57 -5.68 -10.87 0.67
C GLY A 57 -4.76 -10.94 -0.55
N LEU A 58 -3.66 -10.18 -0.56
CA LEU A 58 -2.66 -10.23 -1.63
C LEU A 58 -1.93 -11.58 -1.68
N ALA A 59 -1.52 -12.12 -0.53
CA ALA A 59 -0.87 -13.43 -0.47
C ALA A 59 -1.79 -14.54 -1.01
N LEU A 60 -3.06 -14.53 -0.62
CA LEU A 60 -4.05 -15.50 -1.10
C LEU A 60 -4.31 -15.32 -2.59
N LEU A 61 -4.38 -14.09 -3.07
CA LEU A 61 -4.59 -13.78 -4.49
C LEU A 61 -3.42 -14.25 -5.35
N ILE A 62 -2.17 -14.03 -4.92
CA ILE A 62 -0.98 -14.57 -5.59
C ILE A 62 -1.05 -16.09 -5.68
N ARG A 63 -1.33 -16.77 -4.59
CA ARG A 63 -1.45 -18.24 -4.57
C ARG A 63 -2.55 -18.73 -5.50
N PHE A 64 -3.72 -18.09 -5.45
CA PHE A 64 -4.85 -18.45 -6.30
C PHE A 64 -4.51 -18.33 -7.79
N PHE A 65 -3.92 -17.20 -8.20
CA PHE A 65 -3.56 -16.99 -9.59
C PHE A 65 -2.48 -17.94 -10.07
N ASN A 66 -1.45 -18.21 -9.27
CA ASN A 66 -0.40 -19.16 -9.64
C ASN A 66 -0.92 -20.58 -9.79
N GLN A 67 -1.86 -21.01 -8.93
CA GLN A 67 -2.39 -22.37 -8.98
C GLN A 67 -3.48 -22.59 -10.03
N VAL A 68 -4.32 -21.57 -10.27
CA VAL A 68 -5.48 -21.70 -11.16
C VAL A 68 -5.16 -21.30 -12.59
N PHE A 69 -4.28 -20.33 -12.79
CA PHE A 69 -3.99 -19.74 -14.09
C PHE A 69 -2.52 -19.84 -14.50
N GLY A 70 -1.64 -20.36 -13.63
CA GLY A 70 -0.28 -20.71 -14.00
C GLY A 70 -0.27 -22.03 -14.76
N ASP A 71 0.46 -22.08 -15.87
CA ASP A 71 0.78 -23.35 -16.51
C ASP A 71 1.80 -24.09 -15.62
N GLY A 72 1.39 -25.21 -15.04
CA GLY A 72 2.23 -26.02 -14.16
C GLY A 72 3.53 -26.55 -14.80
N SER A 73 3.68 -26.44 -16.13
CA SER A 73 4.92 -26.75 -16.84
C SER A 73 6.02 -25.70 -16.67
N ALA A 74 5.69 -24.51 -16.21
CA ALA A 74 6.57 -23.33 -16.14
C ALA A 74 7.18 -23.06 -14.76
N ILE A 75 7.03 -23.95 -13.78
CA ILE A 75 7.57 -23.79 -12.41
C ILE A 75 9.10 -23.61 -12.38
N SER A 76 9.78 -24.00 -13.45
CA SER A 76 11.24 -23.83 -13.60
C SER A 76 11.66 -22.55 -14.32
N SER A 77 10.73 -21.76 -14.85
CA SER A 77 11.00 -20.51 -15.57
C SER A 77 10.80 -19.29 -14.65
N GLU A 78 11.55 -18.24 -14.94
CA GLU A 78 11.46 -16.94 -14.22
C GLU A 78 10.08 -16.30 -14.33
N PHE A 79 9.32 -16.64 -15.39
CA PHE A 79 7.96 -16.19 -15.66
C PHE A 79 7.02 -17.39 -15.80
N TRP A 80 5.80 -17.27 -15.26
CA TRP A 80 4.73 -18.25 -15.49
C TRP A 80 3.93 -17.87 -16.72
N LEU A 81 3.58 -18.87 -17.54
CA LEU A 81 2.70 -18.63 -18.67
C LEU A 81 1.25 -18.56 -18.20
N ALA A 82 0.54 -17.53 -18.61
CA ALA A 82 -0.89 -17.42 -18.36
C ALA A 82 -1.67 -18.39 -19.24
N VAL A 83 -2.73 -19.00 -18.70
CA VAL A 83 -3.71 -19.72 -19.50
C VAL A 83 -4.35 -18.74 -20.49
N ASN A 84 -4.15 -18.95 -21.79
CA ASN A 84 -4.48 -18.02 -22.87
C ASN A 84 -5.97 -17.77 -23.11
N ASP A 85 -6.85 -18.50 -22.43
CA ASP A 85 -8.29 -18.43 -22.70
C ASP A 85 -8.98 -17.16 -22.15
N ILE A 86 -8.35 -16.48 -21.19
CA ILE A 86 -8.91 -15.26 -20.55
C ILE A 86 -7.78 -14.24 -20.32
N PRO A 87 -7.94 -12.98 -20.76
CA PRO A 87 -6.92 -11.94 -20.63
C PRO A 87 -6.91 -11.35 -19.20
N TRP A 88 -6.80 -12.23 -18.19
CA TRP A 88 -6.83 -11.80 -16.80
C TRP A 88 -5.61 -10.93 -16.39
N PRO A 89 -4.37 -11.07 -16.96
CA PRO A 89 -3.29 -10.16 -16.63
C PRO A 89 -3.60 -8.72 -17.01
N GLN A 90 -4.18 -8.50 -18.21
CA GLN A 90 -4.59 -7.17 -18.67
C GLN A 90 -5.70 -6.60 -17.79
N LEU A 91 -6.65 -7.44 -17.36
CA LEU A 91 -7.70 -7.02 -16.42
C LEU A 91 -7.09 -6.57 -15.09
N MET A 92 -6.14 -7.33 -14.54
CA MET A 92 -5.46 -6.96 -13.30
C MET A 92 -4.64 -5.69 -13.43
N ALA A 93 -3.98 -5.47 -14.57
CA ALA A 93 -3.26 -4.23 -14.85
C ALA A 93 -4.19 -3.01 -14.87
N VAL A 94 -5.36 -3.13 -15.52
CA VAL A 94 -6.38 -2.06 -15.56
C VAL A 94 -6.96 -1.81 -14.16
N LEU A 95 -7.30 -2.86 -13.41
CA LEU A 95 -7.81 -2.72 -12.03
C LEU A 95 -6.76 -2.09 -11.11
N SER A 96 -5.49 -2.43 -11.26
CA SER A 96 -4.38 -1.81 -10.54
C SER A 96 -4.30 -0.30 -10.82
N ALA A 97 -4.27 0.08 -12.11
CA ALA A 97 -4.23 1.48 -12.54
C ALA A 97 -5.44 2.27 -12.03
N ALA A 98 -6.65 1.70 -12.14
CA ALA A 98 -7.87 2.32 -11.62
C ALA A 98 -7.83 2.48 -10.09
N THR A 99 -7.34 1.47 -9.37
CA THR A 99 -7.25 1.49 -7.90
C THR A 99 -6.27 2.56 -7.40
N MET A 100 -5.09 2.68 -8.03
CA MET A 100 -4.15 3.76 -7.72
C MET A 100 -4.75 5.13 -7.99
N THR A 101 -5.38 5.30 -9.16
CA THR A 101 -5.87 6.60 -9.62
C THR A 101 -7.05 7.08 -8.77
N VAL A 102 -8.06 6.24 -8.58
CA VAL A 102 -9.22 6.58 -7.75
C VAL A 102 -8.80 6.85 -6.31
N GLY A 103 -7.97 5.97 -5.72
CA GLY A 103 -7.48 6.15 -4.36
C GLY A 103 -6.77 7.48 -4.16
N ASN A 104 -5.85 7.84 -5.05
CA ASN A 104 -5.10 9.09 -4.95
C ASN A 104 -5.95 10.33 -5.21
N LEU A 105 -6.79 10.33 -6.24
CA LEU A 105 -7.62 11.49 -6.59
C LEU A 105 -8.64 11.82 -5.49
N VAL A 106 -9.25 10.79 -4.89
CA VAL A 106 -10.22 11.01 -3.82
C VAL A 106 -9.52 11.36 -2.50
N ALA A 107 -8.30 10.85 -2.23
CA ALA A 107 -7.50 11.24 -1.07
C ALA A 107 -7.24 12.76 -1.02
N ILE A 108 -7.02 13.41 -2.16
CA ILE A 108 -6.80 14.86 -2.25
C ILE A 108 -7.98 15.67 -1.68
N GLN A 109 -9.21 15.18 -1.87
CA GLN A 109 -10.44 15.90 -1.52
C GLN A 109 -10.85 15.73 -0.05
N GLN A 110 -10.13 14.90 0.72
CA GLN A 110 -10.50 14.61 2.10
C GLN A 110 -10.12 15.76 3.06
N ASN A 111 -10.95 15.97 4.07
CA ASN A 111 -10.71 16.91 5.16
C ASN A 111 -10.28 16.22 6.46
N SER A 112 -10.54 14.93 6.61
CA SER A 112 -10.04 14.09 7.71
C SER A 112 -8.75 13.40 7.28
N VAL A 113 -7.72 13.47 8.14
CA VAL A 113 -6.44 12.75 7.94
C VAL A 113 -6.68 11.24 7.97
N LYS A 114 -7.59 10.77 8.83
CA LYS A 114 -7.97 9.36 8.91
C LYS A 114 -8.58 8.85 7.60
N ARG A 115 -9.54 9.60 7.03
CA ARG A 115 -10.19 9.27 5.76
C ARG A 115 -9.23 9.41 4.59
N MET A 116 -8.33 10.38 4.62
CA MET A 116 -7.25 10.51 3.64
C MET A 116 -6.32 9.29 3.66
N LEU A 117 -5.92 8.80 4.85
CA LEU A 117 -5.12 7.58 4.98
C LEU A 117 -5.89 6.32 4.53
N ALA A 118 -7.22 6.30 4.66
CA ALA A 118 -8.04 5.22 4.11
C ALA A 118 -7.96 5.15 2.58
N TYR A 119 -8.12 6.28 1.88
CA TYR A 119 -7.95 6.35 0.42
C TYR A 119 -6.50 6.12 -0.01
N SER A 120 -5.54 6.61 0.76
CA SER A 120 -4.13 6.27 0.59
C SER A 120 -3.92 4.76 0.61
N SER A 121 -4.54 4.03 1.55
CA SER A 121 -4.41 2.58 1.64
C SER A 121 -5.05 1.83 0.44
N ILE A 122 -6.05 2.43 -0.21
CA ILE A 122 -6.59 1.94 -1.49
C ILE A 122 -5.55 2.14 -2.60
N ALA A 123 -4.95 3.33 -2.69
CA ALA A 123 -3.91 3.60 -3.68
C ALA A 123 -2.71 2.66 -3.52
N HIS A 124 -2.27 2.40 -2.27
CA HIS A 124 -1.17 1.46 -2.00
C HIS A 124 -1.51 0.02 -2.40
N ALA A 125 -2.76 -0.42 -2.20
CA ALA A 125 -3.19 -1.72 -2.73
C ALA A 125 -3.06 -1.75 -4.26
N GLY A 126 -3.40 -0.67 -4.95
CA GLY A 126 -3.20 -0.51 -6.38
C GLY A 126 -1.72 -0.66 -6.80
N TYR A 127 -0.78 -0.01 -6.09
CA TYR A 127 0.66 -0.17 -6.37
C TYR A 127 1.12 -1.63 -6.19
N MET A 128 0.68 -2.31 -5.14
CA MET A 128 1.01 -3.73 -4.93
C MET A 128 0.42 -4.62 -6.03
N MET A 129 -0.77 -4.28 -6.53
CA MET A 129 -1.42 -5.00 -7.62
C MET A 129 -0.69 -4.85 -8.97
N MET A 130 0.15 -3.82 -9.18
CA MET A 130 0.89 -3.65 -10.44
C MET A 130 1.74 -4.86 -10.81
N ALA A 131 2.23 -5.58 -9.82
CA ALA A 131 3.10 -6.73 -10.06
C ALA A 131 2.33 -8.06 -10.25
N LEU A 132 1.02 -8.10 -10.00
CA LEU A 132 0.22 -9.31 -10.19
C LEU A 132 0.12 -9.76 -11.65
N PRO A 133 -0.13 -8.86 -12.64
CA PRO A 133 -0.24 -9.24 -14.05
C PRO A 133 1.06 -9.77 -14.65
N LEU A 134 2.20 -9.52 -14.00
CA LEU A 134 3.52 -9.87 -14.52
C LEU A 134 3.79 -11.39 -14.45
N MET A 135 3.13 -12.10 -13.55
CA MET A 135 3.34 -13.53 -13.30
C MET A 135 4.83 -13.90 -13.22
N SER A 136 5.61 -13.09 -12.51
CA SER A 136 7.06 -13.27 -12.41
C SER A 136 7.51 -13.37 -10.96
N GLN A 137 8.67 -14.00 -10.75
CA GLN A 137 9.28 -14.09 -9.43
C GLN A 137 9.65 -12.69 -8.90
N SER A 138 10.19 -11.83 -9.76
CA SER A 138 10.51 -10.43 -9.44
C SER A 138 9.27 -9.65 -9.04
N GLY A 139 8.12 -9.90 -9.68
CA GLY A 139 6.83 -9.30 -9.32
C GLY A 139 6.37 -9.69 -7.92
N ILE A 140 6.37 -10.99 -7.59
CA ILE A 140 6.00 -11.48 -6.26
C ILE A 140 6.97 -10.93 -5.20
N TYR A 141 8.26 -10.95 -5.49
CA TYR A 141 9.28 -10.39 -4.64
C TYR A 141 9.03 -8.90 -4.34
N GLY A 142 8.70 -8.12 -5.37
CA GLY A 142 8.32 -6.72 -5.23
C GLY A 142 7.09 -6.50 -4.34
N ILE A 143 6.05 -7.34 -4.47
CA ILE A 143 4.87 -7.30 -3.60
C ILE A 143 5.24 -7.58 -2.15
N MET A 144 6.03 -8.65 -1.89
CA MET A 144 6.46 -9.02 -0.54
C MET A 144 7.27 -7.89 0.11
N MET A 145 8.23 -7.30 -0.64
CA MET A 145 9.02 -6.16 -0.18
C MET A 145 8.12 -4.97 0.16
N TYR A 146 7.16 -4.66 -0.72
CA TYR A 146 6.29 -3.52 -0.49
C TYR A 146 5.34 -3.72 0.70
N VAL A 147 4.73 -4.89 0.83
CA VAL A 147 3.88 -5.24 1.99
C VAL A 147 4.67 -5.10 3.29
N PHE A 148 5.91 -5.58 3.31
CA PHE A 148 6.78 -5.51 4.48
C PHE A 148 7.07 -4.07 4.90
N VAL A 149 7.52 -3.22 3.98
CA VAL A 149 7.81 -1.82 4.32
C VAL A 149 6.54 -1.02 4.59
N TYR A 150 5.43 -1.33 3.89
CA TYR A 150 4.13 -0.70 4.09
C TYR A 150 3.61 -0.89 5.51
N LEU A 151 3.86 -2.04 6.12
CA LEU A 151 3.49 -2.31 7.52
C LEU A 151 4.03 -1.21 8.44
N PHE A 152 5.32 -0.90 8.38
CA PHE A 152 5.94 0.07 9.28
C PHE A 152 5.47 1.50 9.03
N MET A 153 5.49 1.94 7.77
CA MET A 153 5.15 3.33 7.44
C MET A 153 3.67 3.63 7.65
N ASN A 154 2.79 2.69 7.34
CA ASN A 154 1.35 2.91 7.45
C ASN A 154 0.85 2.77 8.90
N LEU A 155 1.29 1.73 9.63
CA LEU A 155 0.99 1.64 11.06
C LEU A 155 1.54 2.85 11.81
N GLY A 156 2.75 3.31 11.47
CA GLY A 156 3.35 4.49 12.07
C GLY A 156 2.49 5.74 11.90
N ALA A 157 1.99 5.99 10.69
CA ALA A 157 1.09 7.11 10.43
C ALA A 157 -0.22 7.02 11.26
N PHE A 158 -0.83 5.83 11.31
CA PHE A 158 -2.02 5.62 12.13
C PHE A 158 -1.75 5.71 13.63
N PHE A 159 -0.59 5.27 14.13
CA PHE A 159 -0.24 5.44 15.55
C PHE A 159 -0.05 6.90 15.94
N VAL A 160 0.53 7.72 15.05
CA VAL A 160 0.56 9.18 15.27
C VAL A 160 -0.87 9.74 15.29
N LEU A 161 -1.74 9.33 14.38
CA LEU A 161 -3.14 9.76 14.36
C LEU A 161 -3.87 9.37 15.65
N ILE A 162 -3.69 8.13 16.16
CA ILE A 162 -4.26 7.68 17.44
C ILE A 162 -3.80 8.60 18.57
N TYR A 163 -2.52 8.94 18.59
CA TYR A 163 -1.97 9.84 19.59
C TYR A 163 -2.61 11.24 19.51
N VAL A 164 -2.72 11.80 18.31
CA VAL A 164 -3.36 13.12 18.09
C VAL A 164 -4.82 13.10 18.53
N GLN A 165 -5.56 12.06 18.19
CA GLN A 165 -6.96 11.89 18.62
C GLN A 165 -7.08 11.79 20.16
N SER A 166 -6.16 11.11 20.83
CA SER A 166 -6.22 10.96 22.29
C SER A 166 -5.87 12.24 23.05
N GLU A 167 -4.95 13.05 22.53
CA GLU A 167 -4.47 14.28 23.20
C GLU A 167 -5.27 15.53 22.81
N PHE A 168 -5.69 15.62 21.53
CA PHE A 168 -6.31 16.83 20.98
C PHE A 168 -7.77 16.63 20.57
N GLY A 169 -8.27 15.40 20.56
CA GLY A 169 -9.68 15.07 20.36
C GLY A 169 -10.16 15.09 18.90
N GLY A 170 -9.27 15.31 17.90
CA GLY A 170 -9.67 15.44 16.50
C GLY A 170 -8.84 14.59 15.53
N GLU A 171 -9.31 14.53 14.29
CA GLU A 171 -8.67 13.76 13.21
C GLU A 171 -8.61 14.53 11.88
N THR A 172 -9.02 15.80 11.90
CA THR A 172 -9.02 16.68 10.74
C THR A 172 -7.63 17.28 10.50
N PHE A 173 -7.40 17.85 9.33
CA PHE A 173 -6.14 18.55 9.07
C PHE A 173 -5.89 19.71 10.04
N ASP A 174 -6.96 20.36 10.52
CA ASP A 174 -6.85 21.50 11.45
C ASP A 174 -6.35 21.06 12.83
N ASP A 175 -6.62 19.82 13.24
CA ASP A 175 -6.13 19.26 14.50
C ASP A 175 -4.60 19.00 14.46
N PHE A 176 -4.03 18.97 13.25
CA PHE A 176 -2.58 18.88 13.04
C PHE A 176 -1.87 20.23 12.95
N ASN A 177 -2.62 21.35 12.99
CA ASN A 177 -2.03 22.68 12.89
C ASN A 177 -1.00 22.91 14.00
N ASN A 178 0.20 23.33 13.58
CA ASN A 178 1.31 23.65 14.45
C ASN A 178 1.88 22.49 15.30
N LEU A 179 1.41 21.25 15.06
CA LEU A 179 1.81 20.07 15.84
C LEU A 179 3.33 19.82 15.79
N GLY A 180 3.97 20.10 14.66
CA GLY A 180 5.41 19.92 14.49
C GLY A 180 6.25 20.82 15.40
N TRP A 181 5.73 21.97 15.79
CA TRP A 181 6.37 22.89 16.75
C TRP A 181 5.96 22.59 18.19
N LYS A 182 4.69 22.26 18.42
CA LYS A 182 4.19 21.86 19.75
C LYS A 182 4.86 20.58 20.25
N MET A 183 4.98 19.60 19.38
CA MET A 183 5.53 18.25 19.70
C MET A 183 6.52 17.83 18.61
N PRO A 184 7.77 18.32 18.65
CA PRO A 184 8.75 18.11 17.58
C PRO A 184 9.02 16.64 17.25
N PHE A 185 9.00 15.76 18.24
CA PHE A 185 9.16 14.33 18.04
C PHE A 185 8.01 13.74 17.19
N ILE A 186 6.75 14.02 17.58
CA ILE A 186 5.56 13.56 16.85
C ILE A 186 5.56 14.13 15.42
N GLY A 187 5.89 15.42 15.29
CA GLY A 187 6.00 16.09 14.00
C GLY A 187 7.04 15.44 13.08
N ALA A 188 8.24 15.18 13.60
CA ALA A 188 9.32 14.57 12.83
C ALA A 188 8.96 13.13 12.38
N VAL A 189 8.40 12.33 13.28
CA VAL A 189 8.01 10.94 13.01
C VAL A 189 6.86 10.87 12.00
N MET A 190 5.83 11.73 12.13
CA MET A 190 4.74 11.82 11.15
C MET A 190 5.27 12.25 9.78
N THR A 191 6.17 13.23 9.73
CA THR A 191 6.81 13.67 8.48
C THR A 191 7.56 12.53 7.82
N LEU A 192 8.32 11.73 8.58
CA LEU A 192 9.02 10.56 8.07
C LEU A 192 8.02 9.57 7.43
N PHE A 193 6.89 9.27 8.10
CA PHE A 193 5.89 8.36 7.53
C PHE A 193 5.21 8.93 6.29
N MET A 194 4.91 10.23 6.23
CA MET A 194 4.32 10.86 5.04
C MET A 194 5.29 10.82 3.84
N VAL A 195 6.59 11.08 4.07
CA VAL A 195 7.64 10.98 3.06
C VAL A 195 7.80 9.53 2.58
N ALA A 196 7.74 8.57 3.52
CA ALA A 196 7.84 7.14 3.19
C ALA A 196 6.62 6.64 2.41
N LEU A 197 5.41 7.02 2.77
CA LEU A 197 4.19 6.67 2.04
C LEU A 197 4.19 7.28 0.63
N THR A 198 4.73 8.48 0.47
CA THR A 198 4.97 9.05 -0.87
C THR A 198 5.95 8.19 -1.68
N GLY A 199 6.92 7.57 -1.02
CA GLY A 199 7.97 6.79 -1.66
C GLY A 199 9.16 7.64 -2.12
N LEU A 200 9.54 8.63 -1.32
CA LEU A 200 10.71 9.46 -1.60
C LEU A 200 11.99 8.87 -0.96
N PRO A 201 13.16 8.91 -1.66
CA PRO A 201 14.42 8.59 -1.01
C PRO A 201 14.67 9.56 0.17
N PRO A 202 15.29 9.13 1.25
CA PRO A 202 15.93 7.85 1.52
C PRO A 202 15.07 6.92 2.42
N THR A 203 13.81 6.72 2.13
CA THR A 203 12.90 5.94 2.97
C THR A 203 12.63 4.54 2.42
N ALA A 204 12.18 3.64 3.31
CA ALA A 204 11.82 2.27 2.94
C ALA A 204 10.69 2.21 1.88
N GLY A 205 9.76 3.18 1.89
CA GLY A 205 8.70 3.27 0.89
C GLY A 205 9.21 3.45 -0.54
N PHE A 206 10.33 4.17 -0.72
CA PHE A 206 11.01 4.25 -2.01
C PHE A 206 11.48 2.87 -2.47
N ILE A 207 12.15 2.11 -1.60
CA ILE A 207 12.65 0.77 -1.92
C ILE A 207 11.50 -0.16 -2.31
N GLY A 208 10.39 -0.17 -1.54
CA GLY A 208 9.23 -0.98 -1.88
C GLY A 208 8.64 -0.66 -3.27
N LYS A 209 8.47 0.63 -3.59
CA LYS A 209 8.01 1.06 -4.93
C LYS A 209 9.04 0.70 -6.00
N PHE A 210 10.32 0.91 -5.74
CA PHE A 210 11.40 0.63 -6.69
C PHE A 210 11.37 -0.83 -7.17
N TYR A 211 11.24 -1.79 -6.26
CA TYR A 211 11.16 -3.21 -6.63
C TYR A 211 9.95 -3.53 -7.49
N ILE A 212 8.77 -2.94 -7.20
CA ILE A 212 7.59 -3.12 -8.05
C ILE A 212 7.79 -2.50 -9.44
N PHE A 213 8.30 -1.27 -9.51
CA PHE A 213 8.56 -0.62 -10.79
C PHE A 213 9.61 -1.35 -11.62
N ALA A 214 10.68 -1.83 -10.98
CA ALA A 214 11.71 -2.63 -11.63
C ALA A 214 11.10 -3.90 -12.26
N ALA A 215 10.28 -4.64 -11.51
CA ALA A 215 9.60 -5.81 -12.01
C ALA A 215 8.66 -5.51 -13.19
N VAL A 216 7.94 -4.38 -13.15
CA VAL A 216 7.04 -3.97 -14.25
C VAL A 216 7.85 -3.64 -15.52
N ILE A 217 9.01 -2.99 -15.37
CA ILE A 217 9.88 -2.65 -16.51
C ILE A 217 10.54 -3.92 -17.08
N GLU A 218 10.97 -4.84 -16.22
CA GLU A 218 11.57 -6.12 -16.60
C GLU A 218 10.59 -7.02 -17.38
N ALA A 219 9.30 -6.97 -17.05
CA ALA A 219 8.25 -7.75 -17.72
C ALA A 219 8.03 -7.36 -19.20
N GLY A 220 8.52 -6.18 -19.63
CA GLY A 220 8.51 -5.78 -21.03
C GLY A 220 7.63 -4.58 -21.36
N SER A 221 7.70 -4.16 -22.63
CA SER A 221 7.10 -2.92 -23.12
C SER A 221 5.57 -2.87 -23.02
N GLU A 222 4.91 -4.02 -22.96
CA GLU A 222 3.46 -4.11 -22.81
C GLU A 222 2.94 -3.54 -21.49
N TYR A 223 3.81 -3.51 -20.43
CA TYR A 223 3.45 -2.97 -19.11
C TYR A 223 4.04 -1.58 -18.81
N TYR A 224 4.79 -0.96 -19.74
CA TYR A 224 5.38 0.37 -19.51
C TYR A 224 4.34 1.46 -19.22
N TRP A 225 3.15 1.35 -19.84
CA TRP A 225 2.04 2.24 -19.54
C TRP A 225 1.61 2.17 -18.07
N LEU A 226 1.64 0.96 -17.47
CA LEU A 226 1.28 0.75 -16.08
C LEU A 226 2.32 1.37 -15.13
N ALA A 227 3.62 1.21 -15.45
CA ALA A 227 4.69 1.90 -14.74
C ALA A 227 4.51 3.43 -14.82
N PHE A 228 4.21 3.97 -16.00
CA PHE A 228 3.97 5.40 -16.20
C PHE A 228 2.79 5.91 -15.35
N VAL A 229 1.66 5.20 -15.36
CA VAL A 229 0.49 5.51 -14.51
C VAL A 229 0.89 5.47 -13.03
N GLY A 230 1.67 4.48 -12.61
CA GLY A 230 2.17 4.36 -11.23
C GLY A 230 3.05 5.55 -10.81
N VAL A 231 3.98 5.99 -11.68
CA VAL A 231 4.82 7.16 -11.39
C VAL A 231 3.98 8.42 -11.24
N ILE A 232 3.05 8.69 -12.16
CA ILE A 232 2.14 9.85 -12.07
C ILE A 232 1.35 9.79 -10.76
N ASN A 233 0.79 8.66 -10.42
CA ASN A 233 0.04 8.47 -9.18
C ASN A 233 0.91 8.69 -7.93
N SER A 234 2.19 8.29 -7.98
CA SER A 234 3.13 8.56 -6.89
C SER A 234 3.38 10.07 -6.71
N VAL A 235 3.50 10.82 -7.81
CA VAL A 235 3.62 12.28 -7.77
C VAL A 235 2.32 12.93 -7.24
N VAL A 236 1.16 12.46 -7.69
CA VAL A 236 -0.14 12.95 -7.18
C VAL A 236 -0.26 12.71 -5.67
N SER A 237 0.20 11.57 -5.18
CA SER A 237 0.15 11.24 -3.75
C SER A 237 0.97 12.20 -2.88
N LEU A 238 2.05 12.76 -3.41
CA LEU A 238 2.88 13.75 -2.72
C LEU A 238 2.04 14.93 -2.21
N TYR A 239 1.04 15.36 -2.99
CA TYR A 239 0.24 16.54 -2.65
C TYR A 239 -0.49 16.39 -1.31
N TYR A 240 -1.21 15.30 -1.10
CA TYR A 240 -1.99 15.13 0.13
C TYR A 240 -1.13 14.72 1.33
N TYR A 241 -0.01 14.05 1.14
CA TYR A 241 0.93 13.77 2.21
C TYR A 241 1.67 15.03 2.67
N ILE A 242 2.12 15.85 1.72
CA ILE A 242 2.73 17.15 2.03
C ILE A 242 1.72 18.11 2.69
N ARG A 243 0.42 17.98 2.37
CA ARG A 243 -0.62 18.77 3.03
C ARG A 243 -0.64 18.51 4.53
N VAL A 244 -0.46 17.27 5.01
CA VAL A 244 -0.32 16.96 6.45
C VAL A 244 0.89 17.69 7.04
N VAL A 245 2.05 17.56 6.39
CA VAL A 245 3.28 18.24 6.84
C VAL A 245 3.13 19.76 6.85
N LYS A 246 2.46 20.32 5.83
CA LYS A 246 2.15 21.74 5.76
C LYS A 246 1.34 22.19 6.97
N HIS A 247 0.27 21.49 7.34
CA HIS A 247 -0.53 21.84 8.52
C HIS A 247 0.31 21.76 9.80
N MET A 248 1.17 20.75 9.91
CA MET A 248 2.01 20.58 11.10
C MET A 248 3.04 21.68 11.32
N TYR A 249 3.56 22.30 10.25
CA TYR A 249 4.69 23.24 10.38
C TYR A 249 4.41 24.66 9.86
N LEU A 250 3.44 24.84 8.97
CA LEU A 250 3.23 26.11 8.24
C LEU A 250 1.85 26.74 8.48
N VAL A 251 0.94 26.05 9.18
CA VAL A 251 -0.41 26.58 9.45
C VAL A 251 -0.57 26.80 10.94
N GLY A 252 -1.10 27.99 11.32
CA GLY A 252 -1.28 28.40 12.71
C GLY A 252 -0.07 29.15 13.28
N ASP A 253 -0.27 29.76 14.44
CA ASP A 253 0.78 30.47 15.14
C ASP A 253 1.70 29.52 15.90
N ARG A 254 3.00 29.82 15.91
CA ARG A 254 3.97 29.05 16.68
C ARG A 254 3.64 29.11 18.16
N SER A 255 3.21 28.00 18.73
CA SER A 255 2.99 27.87 20.16
C SER A 255 4.24 27.31 20.85
N GLU A 256 4.33 27.50 22.16
CA GLU A 256 5.37 26.92 22.97
C GLU A 256 5.37 25.39 22.86
N SER A 257 6.56 24.80 22.83
CA SER A 257 6.71 23.34 22.73
C SER A 257 6.21 22.66 24.02
N ILE A 258 5.30 21.69 23.84
CA ILE A 258 4.86 20.83 24.94
C ILE A 258 5.90 19.72 25.21
N GLY A 259 6.80 19.47 24.26
CA GLY A 259 7.89 18.51 24.37
C GLY A 259 7.54 17.10 23.86
N MET A 260 7.97 16.10 24.63
CA MET A 260 7.78 14.68 24.28
C MET A 260 6.41 14.17 24.74
N PRO A 261 5.88 13.09 24.10
CA PRO A 261 4.68 12.42 24.58
C PRO A 261 4.83 12.03 26.05
N SER A 262 3.75 12.18 26.82
CA SER A 262 3.70 11.80 28.24
C SER A 262 3.90 10.31 28.44
N SER A 263 3.46 9.49 27.50
CA SER A 263 3.58 8.02 27.54
C SER A 263 4.86 7.53 26.88
N LYS A 264 5.74 6.91 27.68
CA LYS A 264 6.95 6.24 27.19
C LYS A 264 6.65 5.10 26.23
N LEU A 265 5.49 4.42 26.39
CA LEU A 265 5.06 3.34 25.51
C LEU A 265 4.75 3.86 24.11
N VAL A 266 4.06 4.98 24.00
CA VAL A 266 3.77 5.62 22.69
C VAL A 266 5.08 5.99 21.99
N THR A 267 6.00 6.64 22.72
CA THR A 267 7.33 6.98 22.19
C THR A 267 8.07 5.75 21.68
N LEU A 268 8.11 4.68 22.48
CA LEU A 268 8.77 3.41 22.10
C LEU A 268 8.15 2.81 20.83
N LEU A 269 6.82 2.72 20.76
CA LEU A 269 6.13 2.16 19.60
C LEU A 269 6.40 2.98 18.32
N LEU A 270 6.38 4.30 18.42
CA LEU A 270 6.67 5.17 17.28
C LEU A 270 8.13 5.05 16.82
N VAL A 271 9.07 4.91 17.75
CA VAL A 271 10.50 4.66 17.44
C VAL A 271 10.68 3.30 16.76
N VAL A 272 10.03 2.25 17.26
CA VAL A 272 10.06 0.89 16.67
C VAL A 272 9.53 0.89 15.22
N LEU A 273 8.56 1.73 14.89
CA LEU A 273 8.02 1.86 13.52
C LEU A 273 8.85 2.83 12.66
N ALA A 274 9.39 3.89 13.23
CA ALA A 274 10.17 4.89 12.51
C ALA A 274 11.57 4.40 12.11
N ILE A 275 12.25 3.66 12.98
CA ILE A 275 13.59 3.14 12.71
C ILE A 275 13.62 2.26 11.46
N PRO A 276 12.78 1.21 11.31
CA PRO A 276 12.74 0.41 10.09
C PRO A 276 12.35 1.24 8.86
N THR A 277 11.41 2.16 9.00
CA THR A 277 10.98 3.04 7.90
C THR A 277 12.12 3.89 7.34
N PHE A 278 13.05 4.32 8.19
CA PHE A 278 14.24 5.08 7.77
C PHE A 278 15.37 4.16 7.35
N ILE A 279 15.75 3.17 8.17
CA ILE A 279 16.93 2.32 7.94
C ILE A 279 16.79 1.50 6.67
N PHE A 280 15.63 0.90 6.40
CA PHE A 280 15.42 0.08 5.20
C PHE A 280 15.39 0.89 3.89
N GLY A 281 15.43 2.21 3.96
CA GLY A 281 15.69 3.07 2.81
C GLY A 281 17.16 3.06 2.36
N TRP A 282 18.09 2.70 3.25
CA TRP A 282 19.53 2.67 3.02
C TRP A 282 20.11 1.26 3.11
N TYR A 283 19.68 0.49 4.08
CA TYR A 283 20.18 -0.83 4.39
C TYR A 283 19.06 -1.86 4.28
N PHE A 284 18.69 -2.16 3.05
CA PHE A 284 17.61 -3.10 2.74
C PHE A 284 18.08 -4.53 2.48
N GLY A 285 19.40 -4.78 2.39
CA GLY A 285 19.99 -6.11 2.16
C GLY A 285 19.41 -7.22 3.02
N PRO A 286 19.38 -7.11 4.36
CA PRO A 286 18.81 -8.15 5.22
C PRO A 286 17.33 -8.46 4.94
N VAL A 287 16.55 -7.44 4.52
CA VAL A 287 15.13 -7.63 4.15
C VAL A 287 15.03 -8.38 2.83
N THR A 288 15.89 -8.05 1.86
CA THR A 288 15.94 -8.76 0.57
C THR A 288 16.31 -10.23 0.74
N ASP A 289 17.30 -10.51 1.59
CA ASP A 289 17.73 -11.88 1.87
C ASP A 289 16.62 -12.69 2.56
N TRP A 290 15.97 -12.09 3.54
CA TRP A 290 14.84 -12.74 4.24
C TRP A 290 13.66 -13.01 3.31
N ILE A 291 13.29 -12.07 2.44
CA ILE A 291 12.23 -12.25 1.46
C ILE A 291 12.63 -13.33 0.45
N GLY A 292 13.90 -13.33 -0.03
CA GLY A 292 14.41 -14.35 -0.93
C GLY A 292 14.30 -15.76 -0.36
N GLN A 293 14.65 -15.95 0.93
CA GLN A 293 14.47 -17.22 1.62
C GLN A 293 12.99 -17.61 1.80
N SER A 294 12.13 -16.62 2.08
CA SER A 294 10.70 -16.83 2.26
C SER A 294 9.98 -17.17 0.93
N PHE A 295 10.58 -16.82 -0.20
CA PHE A 295 10.04 -17.08 -1.53
C PHE A 295 9.93 -18.58 -1.83
N VAL A 296 10.75 -19.42 -1.21
CA VAL A 296 10.70 -20.89 -1.32
C VAL A 296 9.29 -21.44 -0.99
N ILE A 297 8.53 -20.76 -0.13
CA ILE A 297 7.15 -21.13 0.20
C ILE A 297 6.22 -21.07 -1.04
N PHE A 298 6.54 -20.22 -2.00
CA PHE A 298 5.76 -20.10 -3.25
C PHE A 298 6.29 -21.01 -4.38
N GLN A 299 7.51 -21.54 -4.26
CA GLN A 299 8.12 -22.44 -5.24
C GLN A 299 7.72 -23.91 -5.03
N GLY A 300 7.33 -24.29 -3.83
CA GLY A 300 6.94 -25.66 -3.45
C GLY A 300 5.46 -25.96 -3.64
N MET A 301 4.75 -25.14 -4.37
CA MET A 301 3.31 -25.24 -4.64
C MET A 301 3.04 -25.32 -6.13
#